data_09648ee03f2b5bba51619c5dbf1c9fff
#
_entry.id   09648ee03f2b5bba51619c5dbf1c9fff
#
_cell.length_a   1.000
_cell.length_b   1.000
_cell.length_c   1.000
_cell.angle_alpha   90.00
_cell.angle_beta   90.00
_cell.angle_gamma   90.00
#
_symmetry.space_group_name_H-M   'P 1'
#
loop_
_entity.id
_entity.type
_entity.pdbx_description
1 polymer ?
#
loop_
_entity_poly.entity_id
_entity_poly.type
_entity_poly.pdbx_seq_one_letter_code
_entity_poly.pdbx_strand_id
1 'polypeptide(L)'
;MKKKGKLFTVCVALAVAAGTLTGCGSVTGGKRIVRISHAQSEEHPEHLGLLAFKEYIEENLGDKYEVQIYPNELLGAAQKAIELTQTGAIDFVVAGTANLETFDKTYEIFSM
;
A
#
# COMPACT_ATOMS: atom_id res chain seq x y z
N MET A 1 51.17 0.71 -31.75
CA MET A 1 50.31 -0.28 -31.01
C MET A 1 49.58 0.27 -29.79
N LYS A 2 49.67 1.54 -29.41
CA LYS A 2 49.00 2.13 -28.22
C LYS A 2 47.59 2.74 -28.47
N LYS A 3 47.12 2.84 -29.71
CA LYS A 3 45.81 3.46 -30.03
C LYS A 3 44.61 2.53 -29.99
N LYS A 4 44.80 1.21 -30.08
CA LYS A 4 43.69 0.24 -30.07
C LYS A 4 43.08 -0.01 -28.68
N GLY A 5 43.89 0.11 -27.61
CA GLY A 5 43.39 -0.06 -26.22
C GLY A 5 42.47 1.05 -25.76
N LYS A 6 42.71 2.27 -26.17
CA LYS A 6 41.88 3.44 -25.77
C LYS A 6 40.52 3.42 -26.45
N LEU A 7 40.43 2.93 -27.68
CA LEU A 7 39.14 2.80 -28.37
C LEU A 7 38.27 1.72 -27.79
N PHE A 8 38.90 0.60 -27.37
CA PHE A 8 38.17 -0.49 -26.68
C PHE A 8 37.65 -0.09 -25.30
N THR A 9 38.43 0.68 -24.55
CA THR A 9 38.02 1.21 -23.21
C THR A 9 36.86 2.21 -23.35
N VAL A 10 36.85 3.05 -24.37
CA VAL A 10 35.76 4.01 -24.62
C VAL A 10 34.47 3.32 -25.03
N CYS A 11 34.55 2.28 -25.86
CA CYS A 11 33.37 1.49 -26.25
C CYS A 11 32.76 0.73 -25.09
N VAL A 12 33.56 0.16 -24.19
CA VAL A 12 33.06 -0.50 -22.98
C VAL A 12 32.41 0.49 -22.01
N ALA A 13 32.98 1.69 -21.84
CA ALA A 13 32.41 2.74 -21.01
C ALA A 13 31.05 3.26 -21.56
N LEU A 14 30.92 3.39 -22.89
CA LEU A 14 29.64 3.77 -23.51
C LEU A 14 28.56 2.68 -23.38
N ALA A 15 28.93 1.40 -23.44
CA ALA A 15 28.00 0.29 -23.30
C ALA A 15 27.41 0.19 -21.89
N VAL A 16 28.20 0.52 -20.85
CA VAL A 16 27.73 0.54 -19.45
C VAL A 16 26.78 1.72 -19.19
N ALA A 17 27.01 2.89 -19.81
CA ALA A 17 26.15 4.06 -19.67
C ALA A 17 24.76 3.89 -20.33
N ALA A 18 24.64 3.06 -21.37
CA ALA A 18 23.36 2.79 -22.04
C ALA A 18 22.48 1.75 -21.32
N GLY A 19 23.06 0.97 -20.38
CA GLY A 19 22.34 -0.12 -19.67
C GLY A 19 21.54 0.30 -18.46
N THR A 20 21.67 1.56 -17.98
CA THR A 20 21.06 2.00 -16.70
C THR A 20 19.70 2.71 -16.83
N LEU A 21 19.15 2.86 -18.03
CA LEU A 21 17.88 3.56 -18.27
C LEU A 21 16.66 2.64 -18.47
N THR A 22 16.80 1.32 -18.30
CA THR A 22 15.67 0.38 -18.44
C THR A 22 15.04 -0.01 -17.09
N GLY A 23 15.23 0.79 -16.04
CA GLY A 23 14.73 0.53 -14.69
C GLY A 23 13.32 1.01 -14.38
N CYS A 24 12.54 1.54 -15.32
CA CYS A 24 11.12 1.80 -15.14
C CYS A 24 10.33 0.73 -15.92
N GLY A 25 10.34 -0.50 -15.40
CA GLY A 25 9.34 -1.49 -15.78
C GLY A 25 7.97 -0.92 -15.42
N SER A 26 7.22 -0.44 -16.41
CA SER A 26 5.79 -0.23 -16.26
C SER A 26 5.23 -1.57 -15.79
N VAL A 27 4.73 -1.61 -14.54
CA VAL A 27 3.89 -2.71 -14.04
C VAL A 27 2.57 -2.61 -14.81
N THR A 28 2.60 -3.08 -16.05
CA THR A 28 1.44 -3.18 -16.91
C THR A 28 0.72 -4.46 -16.51
N GLY A 29 -0.42 -4.33 -15.83
CA GLY A 29 -1.42 -5.37 -15.74
C GLY A 29 -1.71 -5.99 -14.39
N GLY A 30 -1.17 -5.48 -13.28
CA GLY A 30 -1.58 -5.91 -11.94
C GLY A 30 -2.75 -5.07 -11.40
N LYS A 31 -3.74 -5.73 -10.75
CA LYS A 31 -4.77 -5.01 -10.00
C LYS A 31 -4.12 -4.23 -8.85
N ARG A 32 -4.65 -3.05 -8.54
CA ARG A 32 -4.27 -2.33 -7.33
C ARG A 32 -4.89 -3.01 -6.12
N ILE A 33 -4.07 -3.42 -5.18
CA ILE A 33 -4.54 -4.00 -3.93
C ILE A 33 -4.97 -2.86 -2.99
N VAL A 34 -6.22 -2.92 -2.52
CA VAL A 34 -6.77 -2.04 -1.50
C VAL A 34 -6.76 -2.79 -0.18
N ARG A 35 -5.95 -2.33 0.77
CA ARG A 35 -5.77 -2.97 2.08
C ARG A 35 -6.55 -2.23 3.13
N ILE A 36 -7.38 -2.97 3.88
CA ILE A 36 -8.24 -2.45 4.95
C ILE A 36 -7.94 -3.21 6.24
N SER A 37 -7.64 -2.50 7.32
CA SER A 37 -7.40 -3.09 8.65
C SER A 37 -8.47 -2.69 9.65
N HIS A 38 -8.85 -3.61 10.54
CA HIS A 38 -9.73 -3.35 11.67
C HIS A 38 -9.44 -4.30 12.85
N ALA A 39 -9.95 -3.93 14.04
CA ALA A 39 -9.67 -4.65 15.28
C ALA A 39 -10.68 -5.76 15.60
N GLN A 40 -11.83 -5.79 14.93
CA GLN A 40 -12.93 -6.69 15.28
C GLN A 40 -12.73 -8.11 14.72
N SER A 41 -13.47 -9.08 15.28
CA SER A 41 -13.49 -10.45 14.78
C SER A 41 -14.21 -10.56 13.42
N GLU A 42 -14.04 -11.68 12.76
CA GLU A 42 -14.66 -11.94 11.45
C GLU A 42 -16.19 -12.10 11.52
N GLU A 43 -16.75 -12.42 12.71
CA GLU A 43 -18.20 -12.50 12.93
C GLU A 43 -18.82 -11.13 13.26
N HIS A 44 -18.01 -10.10 13.51
CA HIS A 44 -18.51 -8.79 13.88
C HIS A 44 -19.20 -8.09 12.70
N PRO A 45 -20.34 -7.39 12.94
CA PRO A 45 -21.06 -6.68 11.86
C PRO A 45 -20.20 -5.73 11.03
N GLU A 46 -19.18 -5.12 11.64
CA GLU A 46 -18.21 -4.27 10.94
C GLU A 46 -17.45 -5.04 9.86
N HIS A 47 -16.97 -6.26 10.19
CA HIS A 47 -16.29 -7.12 9.22
C HIS A 47 -17.23 -7.54 8.09
N LEU A 48 -18.47 -7.92 8.43
CA LEU A 48 -19.49 -8.30 7.44
C LEU A 48 -19.79 -7.13 6.49
N GLY A 49 -19.84 -5.89 7.01
CA GLY A 49 -19.98 -4.69 6.19
C GLY A 49 -18.80 -4.46 5.23
N LEU A 50 -17.58 -4.73 5.70
CA LEU A 50 -16.38 -4.65 4.85
C LEU A 50 -16.34 -5.75 3.80
N LEU A 51 -16.86 -6.95 4.08
CA LEU A 51 -17.01 -8.00 3.08
C LEU A 51 -17.98 -7.59 1.98
N ALA A 52 -19.12 -6.96 2.33
CA ALA A 52 -20.07 -6.43 1.33
C ALA A 52 -19.43 -5.31 0.49
N PHE A 53 -18.62 -4.44 1.11
CA PHE A 53 -17.84 -3.43 0.39
C PHE A 53 -16.84 -4.08 -0.58
N LYS A 54 -16.11 -5.10 -0.14
CA LYS A 54 -15.18 -5.87 -0.98
C LYS A 54 -15.89 -6.46 -2.19
N GLU A 55 -17.01 -7.16 -1.97
CA GLU A 55 -17.82 -7.78 -3.03
C GLU A 55 -18.25 -6.73 -4.06
N TYR A 56 -18.81 -5.60 -3.60
CA TYR A 56 -19.23 -4.50 -4.48
C TYR A 56 -18.08 -3.95 -5.33
N ILE A 57 -16.90 -3.73 -4.74
CA ILE A 57 -15.75 -3.20 -5.47
C ILE A 57 -15.24 -4.22 -6.49
N GLU A 58 -15.14 -5.49 -6.11
CA GLU A 58 -14.61 -6.54 -6.98
C GLU A 58 -15.59 -6.91 -8.11
N GLU A 59 -16.90 -6.78 -7.91
CA GLU A 59 -17.91 -6.95 -8.97
C GLU A 59 -17.90 -5.81 -9.98
N ASN A 60 -17.74 -4.56 -9.53
CA ASN A 60 -17.86 -3.39 -10.40
C ASN A 60 -16.51 -2.88 -10.94
N LEU A 61 -15.42 -3.12 -10.24
CA LEU A 61 -14.07 -2.60 -10.53
C LEU A 61 -12.99 -3.69 -10.40
N GLY A 62 -13.35 -4.96 -10.42
CA GLY A 62 -12.44 -6.08 -10.19
C GLY A 62 -11.39 -6.30 -11.28
N ASP A 63 -11.51 -5.62 -12.41
CA ASP A 63 -10.46 -5.51 -13.41
C ASP A 63 -9.28 -4.61 -12.96
N LYS A 64 -9.55 -3.65 -12.04
CA LYS A 64 -8.59 -2.63 -11.57
C LYS A 64 -8.18 -2.81 -10.11
N TYR A 65 -9.08 -3.33 -9.26
CA TYR A 65 -8.89 -3.39 -7.81
C TYR A 65 -9.11 -4.79 -7.26
N GLU A 66 -8.36 -5.13 -6.22
CA GLU A 66 -8.53 -6.28 -5.34
C GLU A 66 -8.58 -5.77 -3.91
N VAL A 67 -9.59 -6.15 -3.12
CA VAL A 67 -9.73 -5.71 -1.73
C VAL A 67 -9.25 -6.81 -0.79
N GLN A 68 -8.33 -6.47 0.11
CA GLN A 68 -7.81 -7.33 1.17
C GLN A 68 -8.19 -6.75 2.53
N ILE A 69 -8.90 -7.54 3.35
CA ILE A 69 -9.34 -7.15 4.68
C ILE A 69 -8.52 -7.90 5.72
N TYR A 70 -8.01 -7.18 6.71
CA TYR A 70 -7.16 -7.67 7.80
C TYR A 70 -7.89 -7.47 9.14
N PRO A 71 -8.66 -8.48 9.62
CA PRO A 71 -9.39 -8.44 10.88
C PRO A 71 -8.48 -8.70 12.08
N ASN A 72 -9.06 -8.66 13.30
CA ASN A 72 -8.41 -9.10 14.54
C ASN A 72 -7.05 -8.43 14.82
N GLU A 73 -6.88 -7.15 14.48
CA GLU A 73 -5.59 -6.45 14.64
C GLU A 73 -4.41 -7.16 13.94
N LEU A 74 -4.65 -7.90 12.86
CA LEU A 74 -3.64 -8.70 12.17
C LEU A 74 -2.42 -7.89 11.71
N LEU A 75 -2.61 -6.60 11.44
CA LEU A 75 -1.52 -5.66 11.08
C LEU A 75 -1.04 -4.81 12.27
N GLY A 76 -1.45 -5.16 13.49
CA GLY A 76 -1.16 -4.45 14.73
C GLY A 76 -2.36 -3.73 15.32
N ALA A 77 -2.23 -3.26 16.55
CA ALA A 77 -3.27 -2.50 17.26
C ALA A 77 -3.65 -1.22 16.48
N ALA A 78 -4.79 -0.62 16.85
CA ALA A 78 -5.38 0.52 16.14
C ALA A 78 -4.39 1.66 15.85
N GLN A 79 -3.54 2.05 16.83
CA GLN A 79 -2.52 3.08 16.61
C GLN A 79 -1.54 2.67 15.52
N LYS A 80 -1.08 1.41 15.52
CA LYS A 80 -0.16 0.91 14.49
C LYS A 80 -0.81 0.89 13.11
N ALA A 81 -2.06 0.49 13.02
CA ALA A 81 -2.81 0.49 11.76
C ALA A 81 -3.00 1.93 11.23
N ILE A 82 -3.26 2.91 12.10
CA ILE A 82 -3.33 4.34 11.73
C ILE A 82 -1.97 4.81 11.16
N GLU A 83 -0.85 4.51 11.83
CA GLU A 83 0.49 4.83 11.33
C GLU A 83 0.76 4.22 9.94
N LEU A 84 0.36 2.95 9.73
CA LEU A 84 0.51 2.28 8.44
C LEU A 84 -0.34 2.95 7.35
N THR A 85 -1.51 3.49 7.70
CA THR A 85 -2.34 4.27 6.77
C THR A 85 -1.68 5.60 6.44
N GLN A 86 -1.11 6.31 7.42
CA GLN A 86 -0.39 7.57 7.20
C GLN A 86 0.82 7.39 6.26
N THR A 87 1.51 6.26 6.34
CA THR A 87 2.66 5.94 5.48
C THR A 87 2.26 5.37 4.11
N GLY A 88 0.98 5.08 3.90
CA GLY A 88 0.48 4.47 2.67
C GLY A 88 0.76 2.97 2.54
N ALA A 89 1.17 2.30 3.63
CA ALA A 89 1.37 0.85 3.64
C ALA A 89 0.03 0.08 3.57
N ILE A 90 -1.02 0.66 4.13
CA ILE A 90 -2.42 0.25 3.94
C ILE A 90 -3.26 1.44 3.49
N ASP A 91 -4.39 1.18 2.84
CA ASP A 91 -5.22 2.24 2.25
C ASP A 91 -6.28 2.75 3.24
N PHE A 92 -6.84 1.86 4.07
CA PHE A 92 -7.89 2.19 5.04
C PHE A 92 -7.68 1.49 6.37
N VAL A 93 -8.09 2.18 7.44
CA VAL A 93 -8.23 1.61 8.77
C VAL A 93 -9.61 1.96 9.33
N VAL A 94 -10.29 1.00 9.93
CA VAL A 94 -11.48 1.25 10.75
C VAL A 94 -11.04 1.28 12.20
N ALA A 95 -11.17 2.43 12.83
CA ALA A 95 -10.74 2.66 14.20
C ALA A 95 -11.74 3.55 14.95
N GLY A 96 -11.86 3.31 16.25
CA GLY A 96 -12.65 4.21 17.13
C GLY A 96 -12.01 5.60 17.22
N THR A 97 -12.83 6.64 17.40
CA THR A 97 -12.37 8.04 17.51
C THR A 97 -11.35 8.25 18.62
N ALA A 98 -11.46 7.55 19.74
CA ALA A 98 -10.49 7.58 20.83
C ALA A 98 -9.05 7.21 20.39
N ASN A 99 -8.89 6.36 19.40
CA ASN A 99 -7.56 6.03 18.87
C ASN A 99 -6.96 7.17 18.04
N LEU A 100 -7.80 8.07 17.51
CA LEU A 100 -7.37 9.22 16.71
C LEU A 100 -6.88 10.39 17.58
N GLU A 101 -7.32 10.48 18.85
CA GLU A 101 -6.93 11.53 19.79
C GLU A 101 -5.41 11.58 20.01
N THR A 102 -4.74 10.43 19.92
CA THR A 102 -3.28 10.32 20.04
C THR A 102 -2.56 11.03 18.88
N PHE A 103 -3.20 11.13 17.73
CA PHE A 103 -2.64 11.74 16.51
C PHE A 103 -3.09 13.18 16.33
N ASP A 104 -4.32 13.51 16.72
CA ASP A 104 -4.88 14.86 16.65
C ASP A 104 -5.89 15.08 17.79
N LYS A 105 -5.58 16.02 18.67
CA LYS A 105 -6.42 16.39 19.83
C LYS A 105 -7.81 16.90 19.47
N THR A 106 -8.02 17.33 18.23
CA THR A 106 -9.35 17.74 17.76
C THR A 106 -10.40 16.64 17.92
N TYR A 107 -9.96 15.37 17.92
CA TYR A 107 -10.85 14.22 18.11
C TYR A 107 -11.33 14.02 19.55
N GLU A 108 -10.74 14.72 20.54
CA GLU A 108 -11.20 14.69 21.96
C GLU A 108 -12.67 15.11 22.11
N ILE A 109 -13.21 15.90 21.17
CA ILE A 109 -14.62 16.31 21.16
C ILE A 109 -15.61 15.13 21.07
N PHE A 110 -15.18 13.98 20.57
CA PHE A 110 -16.02 12.77 20.42
C PHE A 110 -15.98 11.87 21.67
N SER A 111 -15.09 12.13 22.62
CA SER A 111 -14.94 11.36 23.87
C SER A 111 -15.42 12.10 25.12
N MET A 112 -16.00 13.29 24.99
CA MET A 112 -16.59 14.08 26.09
C MET A 112 -17.98 13.63 26.46
#